data_8c9a0ddb86b1553c2a0ea57e72b7e69d
#
_entry.id   8c9a0ddb86b1553c2a0ea57e72b7e69d
#
_cell.length_a   1.000
_cell.length_b   1.000
_cell.length_c   1.000
_cell.angle_alpha   90.00
_cell.angle_beta   90.00
_cell.angle_gamma   90.00
#
_symmetry.space_group_name_H-M   'P 1'
#
loop_
_entity.id
_entity.type
_entity.pdbx_description
1 polymer ?
#
loop_
_entity_poly.entity_id
_entity_poly.type
_entity_poly.pdbx_seq_one_letter_code
_entity_poly.pdbx_strand_id
1 'polypeptide(L)'
;VITAIVDAMPSNVHLYTGTLVSNIRYVEGMYAIDVENSGNDTCGCQSNANSIKTSSINTDSINADNKGGASGATTDSAIEVLLDKAPAMADHVIIATPPATYTQWFKDDSGFDFLRSMEQSSCAIAIMAFDKSTFDGDLKGSGLLITRKTDTPLTACTILNQKWPQTTPDDKVVLRVFIGKPGNDVVEQYSDEELSELAVEEIQHIMRFSAKPEWVRINRLIHCMPQYNVGHRAGIKAVREHVAENYPNLHLIGTPFDGIGIPDGVKQAKELVQTLVNDK
;
A
#
# COMPACT_ATOMS: atom_id res chain seq x y z
N VAL A 1 13.67 -1.67 5.91
CA VAL A 1 12.99 -0.41 6.29
C VAL A 1 11.77 -0.71 7.16
N ILE A 2 10.82 -1.55 6.72
CA ILE A 2 9.60 -1.86 7.50
C ILE A 2 9.96 -2.46 8.86
N THR A 3 10.84 -3.44 8.92
CA THR A 3 11.30 -4.05 10.17
C THR A 3 11.88 -3.00 11.14
N ALA A 4 12.75 -2.11 10.64
CA ALA A 4 13.33 -1.05 11.47
C ALA A 4 12.29 -0.05 12.01
N ILE A 5 11.19 0.19 11.26
CA ILE A 5 10.07 1.02 11.74
C ILE A 5 9.32 0.30 12.85
N VAL A 6 9.02 -0.98 12.67
CA VAL A 6 8.34 -1.80 13.69
C VAL A 6 9.17 -1.89 14.97
N ASP A 7 10.47 -2.15 14.84
CA ASP A 7 11.41 -2.23 15.98
C ASP A 7 11.55 -0.90 16.73
N ALA A 8 11.30 0.23 16.07
CA ALA A 8 11.35 1.56 16.65
C ALA A 8 10.00 2.05 17.22
N MET A 9 8.94 1.27 17.16
CA MET A 9 7.64 1.65 17.71
C MET A 9 7.68 1.76 19.23
N PRO A 10 7.06 2.79 19.82
CA PRO A 10 6.90 2.87 21.27
C PRO A 10 6.10 1.68 21.82
N SER A 11 6.34 1.33 23.08
CA SER A 11 5.70 0.17 23.73
C SER A 11 4.17 0.26 23.87
N ASN A 12 3.62 1.46 23.75
CA ASN A 12 2.17 1.71 23.74
C ASN A 12 1.53 1.66 22.34
N VAL A 13 2.31 1.32 21.31
CA VAL A 13 1.80 1.12 19.95
C VAL A 13 1.68 -0.37 19.67
N HIS A 14 0.48 -0.79 19.30
CA HIS A 14 0.17 -2.18 18.97
C HIS A 14 -0.05 -2.32 17.46
N LEU A 15 0.65 -3.26 16.82
CA LEU A 15 0.52 -3.57 15.41
C LEU A 15 -0.21 -4.90 15.22
N TYR A 16 -1.37 -4.84 14.60
CA TYR A 16 -2.15 -6.02 14.21
C TYR A 16 -2.02 -6.25 12.72
N THR A 17 -1.50 -7.40 12.32
CA THR A 17 -1.38 -7.83 10.91
C THR A 17 -2.33 -8.98 10.63
N GLY A 18 -2.75 -9.14 9.37
CA GLY A 18 -3.72 -10.19 9.00
C GLY A 18 -5.14 -9.94 9.53
N THR A 19 -5.42 -8.73 9.99
CA THR A 19 -6.72 -8.33 10.52
C THR A 19 -7.44 -7.47 9.48
N LEU A 20 -8.64 -7.87 9.09
CA LEU A 20 -9.50 -7.11 8.19
C LEU A 20 -10.47 -6.25 9.01
N VAL A 21 -10.45 -4.95 8.79
CA VAL A 21 -11.51 -4.06 9.29
C VAL A 21 -12.69 -4.18 8.33
N SER A 22 -13.79 -4.74 8.82
CA SER A 22 -15.00 -4.98 8.04
C SER A 22 -15.98 -3.80 8.09
N ASN A 23 -15.97 -3.02 9.19
CA ASN A 23 -16.82 -1.85 9.32
C ASN A 23 -16.30 -0.86 10.37
N ILE A 24 -16.70 0.41 10.26
CA ILE A 24 -16.48 1.44 11.25
C ILE A 24 -17.80 2.20 11.45
N ARG A 25 -18.21 2.37 12.70
CA ARG A 25 -19.44 3.06 13.08
C ARG A 25 -19.16 4.10 14.17
N TYR A 26 -19.76 5.27 14.04
CA TYR A 26 -19.74 6.28 15.11
C TYR A 26 -20.90 6.05 16.06
N VAL A 27 -20.62 5.78 17.33
CA VAL A 27 -21.62 5.42 18.35
C VAL A 27 -21.27 6.10 19.66
N GLU A 28 -22.18 6.89 20.19
CA GLU A 28 -22.07 7.54 21.51
C GLU A 28 -20.75 8.30 21.77
N GLY A 29 -20.26 8.99 20.74
CA GLY A 29 -19.04 9.81 20.86
C GLY A 29 -17.73 9.07 20.56
N MET A 30 -17.77 7.76 20.27
CA MET A 30 -16.62 6.94 19.94
C MET A 30 -16.83 6.15 18.63
N TYR A 31 -15.76 5.60 18.10
CA TYR A 31 -15.80 4.72 16.94
C TYR A 31 -15.78 3.25 17.37
N ALA A 32 -16.78 2.50 16.94
CA ALA A 32 -16.80 1.04 17.01
C ALA A 32 -16.20 0.48 15.73
N ILE A 33 -15.15 -0.34 15.84
CA ILE A 33 -14.39 -0.92 14.74
C ILE A 33 -14.65 -2.42 14.74
N ASP A 34 -15.37 -2.88 13.73
CA ASP A 34 -15.63 -4.30 13.52
C ASP A 34 -14.46 -4.92 12.74
N VAL A 35 -13.92 -6.02 13.22
CA VAL A 35 -12.78 -6.71 12.61
C VAL A 35 -13.10 -8.17 12.35
N GLU A 36 -12.52 -8.70 11.29
CA GLU A 36 -12.61 -10.10 10.92
C GLU A 36 -11.20 -10.68 10.81
N ASN A 37 -11.00 -11.89 11.32
CA ASN A 37 -9.80 -12.64 11.01
C ASN A 37 -9.81 -12.99 9.53
N SER A 38 -8.88 -12.48 8.76
CA SER A 38 -8.62 -13.01 7.43
C SER A 38 -8.01 -14.40 7.61
N GLY A 39 -8.88 -15.41 7.77
CA GLY A 39 -8.46 -16.78 7.55
C GLY A 39 -7.73 -16.83 6.21
N ASN A 40 -6.70 -17.62 6.10
CA ASN A 40 -5.67 -17.72 5.06
C ASN A 40 -6.14 -17.75 3.59
N ASP A 41 -7.26 -17.11 3.23
CA ASP A 41 -7.77 -17.13 1.86
C ASP A 41 -8.22 -15.76 1.37
N THR A 42 -7.57 -15.36 0.29
CA THR A 42 -8.03 -14.43 -0.76
C THR A 42 -8.13 -12.94 -0.43
N CYS A 43 -7.02 -12.30 -0.17
CA CYS A 43 -6.78 -11.01 -0.81
C CYS A 43 -6.00 -11.27 -2.10
N GLY A 44 -6.56 -10.89 -3.26
CA GLY A 44 -5.93 -11.09 -4.58
C GLY A 44 -4.66 -10.25 -4.82
N CYS A 45 -4.02 -9.81 -3.77
CA CYS A 45 -2.64 -9.36 -3.76
C CYS A 45 -1.81 -10.56 -3.30
N GLN A 46 -1.29 -11.33 -4.24
CA GLN A 46 -0.19 -12.24 -3.97
C GLN A 46 1.06 -11.43 -3.59
N SER A 47 1.06 -10.84 -2.41
CA SER A 47 2.29 -10.53 -1.73
C SER A 47 2.76 -11.82 -1.09
N ASN A 48 3.86 -12.39 -1.59
CA ASN A 48 4.66 -13.33 -0.83
C ASN A 48 5.13 -12.58 0.43
N ALA A 49 4.28 -12.54 1.43
CA ALA A 49 4.67 -12.22 2.77
C ALA A 49 5.46 -13.44 3.27
N ASN A 50 6.77 -13.42 3.03
CA ASN A 50 7.67 -14.12 3.92
C ASN A 50 7.32 -13.61 5.31
N SER A 51 6.77 -14.49 6.13
CA SER A 51 6.36 -14.25 7.50
C SER A 51 7.34 -13.29 8.18
N ILE A 52 6.89 -12.07 8.44
CA ILE A 52 7.53 -11.23 9.45
C ILE A 52 7.25 -11.99 10.74
N LYS A 53 8.23 -12.74 11.21
CA LYS A 53 8.23 -13.28 12.57
C LYS A 53 8.31 -12.05 13.45
N THR A 54 7.19 -11.59 13.98
CA THR A 54 7.16 -10.65 15.08
C THR A 54 7.77 -11.35 16.28
N SER A 55 9.01 -11.00 16.59
CA SER A 55 9.60 -11.36 17.87
C SER A 55 8.77 -10.69 18.97
N SER A 56 8.15 -11.52 19.82
CA SER A 56 7.54 -11.24 21.13
C SER A 56 7.20 -9.77 21.41
N ILE A 57 5.95 -9.40 21.18
CA ILE A 57 5.35 -8.22 21.82
C ILE A 57 5.19 -8.59 23.30
N ASN A 58 5.79 -7.78 24.16
CA ASN A 58 5.75 -7.99 25.61
C ASN A 58 4.32 -7.73 26.12
N THR A 59 3.63 -8.79 26.53
CA THR A 59 2.22 -8.78 26.97
C THR A 59 2.04 -8.32 28.42
N ASP A 60 3.09 -7.80 29.08
CA ASP A 60 3.05 -7.48 30.51
C ASP A 60 2.17 -6.28 30.89
N SER A 61 1.66 -5.52 29.94
CA SER A 61 0.82 -4.35 30.23
C SER A 61 -0.70 -4.59 30.20
N ILE A 62 -1.16 -5.78 29.81
CA ILE A 62 -2.62 -6.11 29.75
C ILE A 62 -3.11 -6.83 31.00
N ASN A 63 -2.21 -7.26 31.91
CA ASN A 63 -2.57 -8.03 33.11
C ASN A 63 -2.23 -7.29 34.42
N ALA A 64 -2.91 -6.16 34.68
CA ALA A 64 -2.81 -5.53 36.00
C ALA A 64 -3.76 -6.15 37.06
N ASP A 65 -4.73 -7.00 36.70
CA ASP A 65 -5.73 -7.51 37.66
C ASP A 65 -6.15 -8.98 37.47
N ASN A 66 -5.26 -9.89 37.08
CA ASN A 66 -5.59 -11.32 37.25
C ASN A 66 -4.39 -12.17 37.58
N LYS A 67 -4.22 -12.47 38.89
CA LYS A 67 -3.31 -13.47 39.40
C LYS A 67 -3.90 -14.87 39.22
N GLY A 68 -3.44 -15.59 38.19
CA GLY A 68 -3.75 -17.00 38.00
C GLY A 68 -2.94 -17.54 36.85
N GLY A 69 -1.89 -18.30 37.13
CA GLY A 69 -0.91 -18.73 36.16
C GLY A 69 -1.46 -19.61 35.04
N ALA A 70 -1.03 -19.36 33.84
CA ALA A 70 -0.92 -20.34 32.74
C ALA A 70 0.20 -19.90 31.79
N SER A 71 1.06 -20.84 31.47
CA SER A 71 2.23 -20.72 30.62
C SER A 71 1.84 -20.61 29.16
N GLY A 72 2.49 -19.69 28.41
CA GLY A 72 2.77 -19.88 26.98
C GLY A 72 1.58 -19.74 26.03
N ALA A 73 0.86 -18.62 26.05
CA ALA A 73 -0.03 -18.26 24.95
C ALA A 73 0.78 -17.50 23.89
N THR A 74 0.78 -18.02 22.65
CA THR A 74 1.34 -17.33 21.50
C THR A 74 0.50 -16.09 21.16
N THR A 75 1.11 -15.05 20.57
CA THR A 75 0.48 -13.77 20.21
C THR A 75 -0.81 -13.93 19.39
N ASP A 76 -0.96 -15.02 18.64
CA ASP A 76 -2.18 -15.36 17.88
C ASP A 76 -3.41 -15.57 18.78
N SER A 77 -3.23 -16.18 19.94
CA SER A 77 -4.35 -16.43 20.86
C SER A 77 -4.85 -15.17 21.57
N ALA A 78 -3.99 -14.15 21.76
CA ALA A 78 -4.40 -12.88 22.34
C ALA A 78 -5.22 -12.04 21.37
N ILE A 79 -4.91 -12.12 20.07
CA ILE A 79 -5.68 -11.48 19.00
C ILE A 79 -7.06 -12.15 18.84
N GLU A 80 -7.12 -13.48 18.83
CA GLU A 80 -8.39 -14.22 18.81
C GLU A 80 -9.31 -13.84 19.99
N VAL A 81 -8.76 -13.67 21.18
CA VAL A 81 -9.53 -13.31 22.37
C VAL A 81 -10.06 -11.88 22.32
N LEU A 82 -9.36 -10.95 21.67
CA LEU A 82 -9.83 -9.57 21.49
C LEU A 82 -10.89 -9.44 20.40
N LEU A 83 -10.84 -10.27 19.36
CA LEU A 83 -11.74 -10.23 18.22
C LEU A 83 -13.09 -10.95 18.48
N ASP A 84 -13.15 -11.83 19.47
CA ASP A 84 -14.32 -12.70 19.71
C ASP A 84 -15.44 -12.06 20.57
N LYS A 85 -15.26 -10.86 21.13
CA LYS A 85 -16.21 -10.40 22.18
C LYS A 85 -16.78 -8.99 22.11
N ALA A 86 -16.20 -8.05 21.39
CA ALA A 86 -16.80 -6.74 21.14
C ALA A 86 -16.00 -5.97 20.05
N PRO A 87 -16.65 -5.06 19.30
CA PRO A 87 -15.91 -4.14 18.43
C PRO A 87 -14.90 -3.34 19.24
N ALA A 88 -13.70 -3.13 18.68
CA ALA A 88 -12.72 -2.25 19.29
C ALA A 88 -13.27 -0.81 19.32
N MET A 89 -13.16 -0.14 20.46
CA MET A 89 -13.62 1.25 20.62
C MET A 89 -12.44 2.19 20.54
N ALA A 90 -12.62 3.33 19.84
CA ALA A 90 -11.58 4.34 19.68
C ALA A 90 -12.17 5.76 19.74
N ASP A 91 -11.45 6.68 20.40
CA ASP A 91 -11.80 8.11 20.41
C ASP A 91 -11.46 8.78 19.07
N HIS A 92 -10.39 8.35 18.42
CA HIS A 92 -9.94 8.84 17.12
C HIS A 92 -9.70 7.67 16.16
N VAL A 93 -10.10 7.84 14.91
CA VAL A 93 -9.80 6.90 13.82
C VAL A 93 -9.05 7.61 12.69
N ILE A 94 -7.93 7.05 12.29
CA ILE A 94 -7.14 7.52 11.15
C ILE A 94 -7.22 6.46 10.05
N ILE A 95 -7.81 6.82 8.91
CA ILE A 95 -7.90 5.95 7.75
C ILE A 95 -6.86 6.40 6.71
N ALA A 96 -5.91 5.51 6.42
CA ALA A 96 -4.82 5.73 5.45
C ALA A 96 -4.84 4.69 4.32
N THR A 97 -5.93 3.95 4.18
CA THR A 97 -6.14 2.95 3.13
C THR A 97 -6.71 3.58 1.85
N PRO A 98 -6.71 2.87 0.70
CA PRO A 98 -7.38 3.36 -0.52
C PRO A 98 -8.87 3.63 -0.31
N PRO A 99 -9.48 4.62 -1.01
CA PRO A 99 -10.89 4.97 -0.86
C PRO A 99 -11.85 3.79 -1.03
N ALA A 100 -11.60 2.92 -1.98
CA ALA A 100 -12.42 1.73 -2.22
C ALA A 100 -12.58 0.83 -0.98
N THR A 101 -11.60 0.86 -0.06
CA THR A 101 -11.67 0.05 1.16
C THR A 101 -12.70 0.59 2.14
N TYR A 102 -12.75 1.90 2.38
CA TYR A 102 -13.57 2.48 3.44
C TYR A 102 -14.84 3.17 2.94
N THR A 103 -14.93 3.59 1.69
CA THR A 103 -16.16 4.23 1.20
C THR A 103 -17.37 3.29 1.19
N GLN A 104 -17.15 1.98 1.19
CA GLN A 104 -18.20 0.99 1.36
C GLN A 104 -18.82 1.00 2.77
N TRP A 105 -18.08 1.42 3.79
CA TRP A 105 -18.61 1.57 5.16
C TRP A 105 -19.57 2.76 5.27
N PHE A 106 -19.40 3.75 4.38
CA PHE A 106 -20.22 4.96 4.28
C PHE A 106 -21.07 4.97 2.99
N LYS A 107 -21.51 3.79 2.52
CA LYS A 107 -22.17 3.63 1.21
C LYS A 107 -23.41 4.50 1.01
N ASP A 108 -24.16 4.76 2.09
CA ASP A 108 -25.41 5.52 2.07
C ASP A 108 -25.19 7.03 2.34
N ASP A 109 -23.93 7.45 2.49
CA ASP A 109 -23.56 8.85 2.72
C ASP A 109 -22.97 9.49 1.47
N SER A 110 -23.72 10.43 0.87
CA SER A 110 -23.32 11.14 -0.35
C SER A 110 -22.08 12.04 -0.17
N GLY A 111 -21.71 12.40 1.06
CA GLY A 111 -20.49 13.15 1.33
C GLY A 111 -19.20 12.45 0.87
N PHE A 112 -19.26 11.13 0.69
CA PHE A 112 -18.14 10.32 0.16
C PHE A 112 -18.21 10.06 -1.34
N ASP A 113 -19.23 10.57 -2.07
CA ASP A 113 -19.41 10.31 -3.50
C ASP A 113 -18.21 10.75 -4.34
N PHE A 114 -17.60 11.86 -3.99
CA PHE A 114 -16.37 12.31 -4.67
C PHE A 114 -15.26 11.26 -4.61
N LEU A 115 -15.03 10.65 -3.46
CA LEU A 115 -14.02 9.60 -3.29
C LEU A 115 -14.39 8.32 -4.03
N ARG A 116 -15.68 7.95 -4.05
CA ARG A 116 -16.18 6.78 -4.79
C ARG A 116 -16.03 6.95 -6.30
N SER A 117 -16.27 8.16 -6.80
CA SER A 117 -16.16 8.49 -8.23
C SER A 117 -14.73 8.79 -8.69
N MET A 118 -13.76 8.83 -7.77
CA MET A 118 -12.38 9.16 -8.11
C MET A 118 -11.80 8.08 -9.02
N GLU A 119 -11.42 8.49 -10.21
CA GLU A 119 -10.74 7.64 -11.17
C GLU A 119 -9.40 7.15 -10.61
N GLN A 120 -9.12 5.87 -10.77
CA GLN A 120 -7.87 5.25 -10.35
C GLN A 120 -7.29 4.44 -11.51
N SER A 121 -6.03 4.63 -11.82
CA SER A 121 -5.34 3.82 -12.81
C SER A 121 -4.62 2.64 -12.21
N SER A 122 -4.49 1.60 -13.00
CA SER A 122 -3.71 0.41 -12.68
C SER A 122 -2.31 0.50 -13.26
N CYS A 123 -1.35 -0.12 -12.60
CA CYS A 123 -0.02 -0.32 -13.16
C CYS A 123 0.51 -1.72 -12.82
N ALA A 124 1.42 -2.21 -13.63
CA ALA A 124 2.19 -3.40 -13.30
C ALA A 124 3.68 -3.06 -13.27
N ILE A 125 4.40 -3.78 -12.44
CA ILE A 125 5.85 -3.69 -12.33
C ILE A 125 6.43 -5.03 -12.74
N ALA A 126 7.17 -5.06 -13.85
CA ALA A 126 7.97 -6.20 -14.25
C ALA A 126 9.39 -6.04 -13.69
N ILE A 127 9.81 -6.98 -12.85
CA ILE A 127 11.18 -7.08 -12.41
C ILE A 127 11.82 -8.23 -13.19
N MET A 128 12.93 -7.96 -13.86
CA MET A 128 13.62 -8.95 -14.71
C MET A 128 15.10 -8.97 -14.38
N ALA A 129 15.66 -10.16 -14.27
CA ALA A 129 17.08 -10.38 -14.01
C ALA A 129 17.74 -11.03 -15.20
N PHE A 130 18.92 -10.55 -15.51
CA PHE A 130 19.79 -11.04 -16.60
C PHE A 130 21.14 -11.46 -16.03
N ASP A 131 21.79 -12.42 -16.64
CA ASP A 131 23.19 -12.69 -16.37
C ASP A 131 24.04 -11.52 -16.87
N LYS A 132 24.83 -10.95 -15.97
CA LYS A 132 25.66 -9.78 -16.28
C LYS A 132 26.71 -10.06 -17.34
N SER A 133 27.18 -11.30 -17.43
CA SER A 133 28.22 -11.71 -18.43
C SER A 133 27.69 -11.73 -19.85
N THR A 134 26.38 -11.91 -20.02
CA THR A 134 25.72 -12.00 -21.34
C THR A 134 24.86 -10.76 -21.65
N PHE A 135 24.75 -9.81 -20.73
CA PHE A 135 23.96 -8.61 -20.95
C PHE A 135 24.70 -7.63 -21.86
N ASP A 136 24.11 -7.35 -23.01
CA ASP A 136 24.67 -6.53 -24.08
C ASP A 136 24.09 -5.10 -24.15
N GLY A 137 23.29 -4.69 -23.16
CA GLY A 137 22.67 -3.37 -23.10
C GLY A 137 23.54 -2.30 -22.43
N ASP A 138 23.24 -1.04 -22.68
CA ASP A 138 23.88 0.10 -22.01
C ASP A 138 23.25 0.33 -20.61
N LEU A 139 24.10 0.32 -19.58
CA LEU A 139 23.71 0.52 -18.19
C LEU A 139 24.01 1.94 -17.68
N LYS A 140 24.16 2.91 -18.57
CA LYS A 140 24.38 4.31 -18.17
C LYS A 140 23.14 4.93 -17.56
N GLY A 141 23.34 5.65 -16.45
CA GLY A 141 22.25 6.31 -15.73
C GLY A 141 21.44 5.35 -14.84
N SER A 142 20.54 5.90 -14.03
CA SER A 142 19.72 5.14 -13.08
C SER A 142 18.43 4.58 -13.67
N GLY A 143 18.13 4.90 -14.93
CA GLY A 143 16.91 4.49 -15.63
C GLY A 143 16.47 5.52 -16.67
N LEU A 144 15.30 5.26 -17.25
CA LEU A 144 14.69 6.11 -18.28
C LEU A 144 13.19 6.28 -18.05
N LEU A 145 12.67 7.42 -18.49
CA LEU A 145 11.24 7.69 -18.59
C LEU A 145 10.83 7.62 -20.05
N ILE A 146 9.69 7.00 -20.32
CA ILE A 146 9.15 6.83 -21.65
C ILE A 146 8.02 7.85 -21.84
N THR A 147 8.10 8.61 -22.92
CA THR A 147 7.10 9.66 -23.16
C THR A 147 5.72 9.06 -23.44
N ARG A 148 4.66 9.75 -23.03
CA ARG A 148 3.28 9.31 -23.29
C ARG A 148 2.93 9.20 -24.79
N LYS A 149 3.71 9.87 -25.66
CA LYS A 149 3.53 9.85 -27.11
C LYS A 149 4.11 8.63 -27.80
N THR A 150 4.94 7.86 -27.11
CA THR A 150 5.52 6.61 -27.64
C THR A 150 4.45 5.54 -27.65
N ASP A 151 4.36 4.81 -28.75
CA ASP A 151 3.42 3.70 -28.90
C ASP A 151 3.95 2.45 -28.17
N THR A 152 3.88 2.46 -26.85
CA THR A 152 4.22 1.36 -25.95
C THR A 152 3.45 1.54 -24.64
N PRO A 153 3.01 0.48 -23.98
CA PRO A 153 2.39 0.58 -22.65
C PRO A 153 3.41 0.83 -21.52
N LEU A 154 4.71 0.79 -21.82
CA LEU A 154 5.74 1.08 -20.83
C LEU A 154 5.80 2.58 -20.52
N THR A 155 6.07 2.91 -19.25
CA THR A 155 6.17 4.30 -18.77
C THR A 155 7.54 4.66 -18.24
N ALA A 156 8.25 3.70 -17.69
CA ALA A 156 9.59 3.90 -17.15
C ALA A 156 10.35 2.58 -17.03
N CYS A 157 11.68 2.68 -16.97
CA CYS A 157 12.55 1.60 -16.56
C CYS A 157 13.57 2.12 -15.55
N THR A 158 13.80 1.38 -14.48
CA THR A 158 14.86 1.63 -13.51
C THR A 158 15.93 0.57 -13.64
N ILE A 159 17.20 0.98 -13.76
CA ILE A 159 18.36 0.10 -13.71
C ILE A 159 18.75 -0.02 -12.23
N LEU A 160 18.38 -1.12 -11.57
CA LEU A 160 18.53 -1.25 -10.12
C LEU A 160 20.00 -1.26 -9.70
N ASN A 161 20.88 -1.87 -10.48
CA ASN A 161 22.33 -1.89 -10.25
C ASN A 161 22.94 -0.48 -10.14
N GLN A 162 22.37 0.50 -10.85
CA GLN A 162 22.87 1.88 -10.85
C GLN A 162 22.17 2.72 -9.76
N LYS A 163 20.90 2.46 -9.51
CA LYS A 163 20.10 3.26 -8.57
C LYS A 163 20.28 2.81 -7.13
N TRP A 164 20.32 1.49 -6.90
CA TRP A 164 20.44 0.86 -5.58
C TRP A 164 21.33 -0.39 -5.67
N PRO A 165 22.63 -0.24 -5.88
CA PRO A 165 23.53 -1.36 -6.12
C PRO A 165 23.51 -2.41 -5.00
N GLN A 166 23.28 -1.99 -3.77
CA GLN A 166 23.19 -2.88 -2.60
C GLN A 166 21.97 -3.83 -2.61
N THR A 167 21.04 -3.64 -3.55
CA THR A 167 19.82 -4.48 -3.65
C THR A 167 19.90 -5.52 -4.77
N THR A 168 21.02 -5.56 -5.50
CA THR A 168 21.20 -6.45 -6.65
C THR A 168 22.43 -7.35 -6.45
N PRO A 169 22.37 -8.63 -6.85
CA PRO A 169 23.56 -9.49 -6.88
C PRO A 169 24.62 -8.93 -7.85
N ASP A 170 25.90 -9.16 -7.53
CA ASP A 170 27.01 -8.61 -8.31
C ASP A 170 27.12 -9.21 -9.72
N ASP A 171 26.64 -10.44 -9.91
CA ASP A 171 26.64 -11.19 -11.16
C ASP A 171 25.39 -10.99 -12.01
N LYS A 172 24.43 -10.15 -11.56
CA LYS A 172 23.17 -9.91 -12.26
C LYS A 172 23.01 -8.45 -12.69
N VAL A 173 22.27 -8.26 -13.78
CA VAL A 173 21.65 -7.00 -14.15
C VAL A 173 20.17 -7.10 -13.85
N VAL A 174 19.63 -6.16 -13.07
CA VAL A 174 18.22 -6.17 -12.69
C VAL A 174 17.55 -4.90 -13.18
N LEU A 175 16.54 -5.08 -14.04
CA LEU A 175 15.70 -4.01 -14.54
C LEU A 175 14.33 -4.06 -13.85
N ARG A 176 13.78 -2.87 -13.52
CA ARG A 176 12.43 -2.71 -13.04
C ARG A 176 11.66 -1.84 -14.03
N VAL A 177 10.74 -2.45 -14.75
CA VAL A 177 9.95 -1.84 -15.83
C VAL A 177 8.54 -1.56 -15.34
N PHE A 178 8.02 -0.39 -15.63
CA PHE A 178 6.67 0.03 -15.28
C PHE A 178 5.77 -0.03 -16.50
N ILE A 179 4.66 -0.74 -16.37
CA ILE A 179 3.64 -0.98 -17.41
C ILE A 179 2.33 -0.31 -16.97
N GLY A 180 1.63 0.30 -17.90
CA GLY A 180 0.33 0.92 -17.66
C GLY A 180 0.36 2.43 -17.85
N LYS A 181 -0.54 2.91 -18.69
CA LYS A 181 -0.81 4.33 -18.94
C LYS A 181 -2.29 4.59 -18.66
N PRO A 182 -2.68 5.78 -18.18
CA PRO A 182 -4.09 6.14 -18.10
C PRO A 182 -4.80 5.90 -19.42
N GLY A 183 -5.93 5.20 -19.38
CA GLY A 183 -6.69 4.83 -20.58
C GLY A 183 -6.16 3.62 -21.35
N ASN A 184 -5.24 2.86 -20.78
CA ASN A 184 -4.73 1.61 -21.36
C ASN A 184 -4.90 0.46 -20.35
N ASP A 185 -5.74 -0.51 -20.71
CA ASP A 185 -6.21 -1.59 -19.82
C ASP A 185 -5.33 -2.85 -19.88
N VAL A 186 -4.15 -2.81 -20.51
CA VAL A 186 -3.27 -3.99 -20.64
C VAL A 186 -2.95 -4.66 -19.31
N VAL A 187 -2.83 -3.87 -18.25
CA VAL A 187 -2.53 -4.39 -16.90
C VAL A 187 -3.67 -5.23 -16.35
N GLU A 188 -4.89 -4.98 -16.78
CA GLU A 188 -6.09 -5.69 -16.30
C GLU A 188 -6.48 -6.84 -17.23
N GLN A 189 -6.18 -6.72 -18.53
CA GLN A 189 -6.63 -7.65 -19.56
C GLN A 189 -5.62 -8.79 -19.83
N TYR A 190 -4.32 -8.53 -19.72
CA TYR A 190 -3.27 -9.49 -20.06
C TYR A 190 -2.94 -10.39 -18.86
N SER A 191 -2.57 -11.64 -19.12
CA SER A 191 -1.99 -12.53 -18.12
C SER A 191 -0.61 -12.06 -17.64
N ASP A 192 -0.04 -12.67 -16.60
CA ASP A 192 1.31 -12.35 -16.14
C ASP A 192 2.37 -12.78 -17.18
N GLU A 193 2.11 -13.87 -17.91
CA GLU A 193 2.95 -14.34 -19.00
C GLU A 193 2.96 -13.32 -20.14
N GLU A 194 1.79 -12.87 -20.61
CA GLU A 194 1.67 -11.88 -21.67
C GLU A 194 2.30 -10.52 -21.29
N LEU A 195 2.13 -10.08 -20.03
CA LEU A 195 2.80 -8.87 -19.52
C LEU A 195 4.32 -9.04 -19.45
N SER A 196 4.80 -10.24 -19.13
CA SER A 196 6.23 -10.54 -19.07
C SER A 196 6.85 -10.49 -20.46
N GLU A 197 6.23 -11.12 -21.44
CA GLU A 197 6.66 -11.11 -22.84
C GLU A 197 6.67 -9.67 -23.39
N LEU A 198 5.57 -8.97 -23.24
CA LEU A 198 5.42 -7.58 -23.64
C LEU A 198 6.51 -6.68 -23.03
N ALA A 199 6.75 -6.81 -21.72
CA ALA A 199 7.75 -5.99 -21.04
C ALA A 199 9.16 -6.27 -21.52
N VAL A 200 9.50 -7.53 -21.80
CA VAL A 200 10.81 -7.92 -22.31
C VAL A 200 11.01 -7.40 -23.72
N GLU A 201 10.07 -7.64 -24.62
CA GLU A 201 10.17 -7.20 -26.02
C GLU A 201 10.30 -5.67 -26.14
N GLU A 202 9.44 -4.95 -25.45
CA GLU A 202 9.42 -3.50 -25.50
C GLU A 202 10.68 -2.88 -24.89
N ILE A 203 11.16 -3.38 -23.75
CA ILE A 203 12.37 -2.82 -23.12
C ILE A 203 13.64 -3.16 -23.90
N GLN A 204 13.71 -4.35 -24.52
CA GLN A 204 14.78 -4.71 -25.44
C GLN A 204 14.83 -3.76 -26.62
N HIS A 205 13.68 -3.46 -27.22
CA HIS A 205 13.58 -2.52 -28.33
C HIS A 205 14.02 -1.11 -27.92
N ILE A 206 13.52 -0.60 -26.79
CA ILE A 206 13.80 0.76 -26.30
C ILE A 206 15.27 0.93 -25.92
N MET A 207 15.84 -0.02 -25.19
CA MET A 207 17.23 0.04 -24.70
C MET A 207 18.24 -0.57 -25.67
N ARG A 208 17.77 -1.19 -26.77
CA ARG A 208 18.59 -1.80 -27.84
C ARG A 208 19.56 -2.87 -27.33
N PHE A 209 19.02 -3.88 -26.66
CA PHE A 209 19.77 -5.05 -26.25
C PHE A 209 19.02 -6.34 -26.65
N SER A 210 19.73 -7.50 -26.62
CA SER A 210 19.18 -8.79 -27.05
C SER A 210 19.23 -9.87 -25.97
N ALA A 211 19.89 -9.60 -24.85
CA ALA A 211 19.99 -10.55 -23.75
C ALA A 211 18.61 -11.01 -23.27
N LYS A 212 18.49 -12.32 -22.99
CA LYS A 212 17.25 -12.90 -22.44
C LYS A 212 17.29 -12.88 -20.91
N PRO A 213 16.18 -12.51 -20.24
CA PRO A 213 16.12 -12.59 -18.78
C PRO A 213 16.17 -14.06 -18.33
N GLU A 214 16.81 -14.31 -17.19
CA GLU A 214 16.74 -15.60 -16.51
C GLU A 214 15.37 -15.82 -15.88
N TRP A 215 14.76 -14.74 -15.41
CA TRP A 215 13.41 -14.73 -14.90
C TRP A 215 12.77 -13.33 -15.00
N VAL A 216 11.46 -13.32 -15.07
CA VAL A 216 10.61 -12.12 -14.97
C VAL A 216 9.58 -12.35 -13.89
N ARG A 217 9.30 -11.32 -13.09
CA ARG A 217 8.26 -11.32 -12.09
C ARG A 217 7.36 -10.12 -12.27
N ILE A 218 6.06 -10.37 -12.41
CA ILE A 218 5.03 -9.33 -12.50
C ILE A 218 4.44 -9.06 -11.11
N ASN A 219 4.28 -7.77 -10.78
CA ASN A 219 3.53 -7.33 -9.62
C ASN A 219 2.47 -6.33 -10.11
N ARG A 220 1.20 -6.67 -9.94
CA ARG A 220 0.08 -5.82 -10.34
C ARG A 220 -0.36 -4.93 -9.20
N LEU A 221 -0.66 -3.70 -9.53
CA LEU A 221 -1.22 -2.69 -8.64
C LEU A 221 -2.50 -2.18 -9.32
N ILE A 222 -3.60 -2.86 -9.03
CA ILE A 222 -4.90 -2.60 -9.66
C ILE A 222 -5.61 -1.47 -8.92
N HIS A 223 -6.12 -0.48 -9.67
CA HIS A 223 -6.85 0.68 -9.14
C HIS A 223 -6.18 1.34 -7.93
N CYS A 224 -4.85 1.53 -8.01
CA CYS A 224 -4.06 2.01 -6.88
C CYS A 224 -3.58 3.46 -7.02
N MET A 225 -3.65 4.02 -8.24
CA MET A 225 -3.11 5.35 -8.55
C MET A 225 -4.25 6.35 -8.76
N PRO A 226 -4.61 7.14 -7.73
CA PRO A 226 -5.68 8.13 -7.85
C PRO A 226 -5.33 9.19 -8.88
N GLN A 227 -6.29 9.56 -9.74
CA GLN A 227 -6.14 10.58 -10.77
C GLN A 227 -6.69 11.91 -10.28
N TYR A 228 -5.83 12.92 -10.24
CA TYR A 228 -6.20 14.28 -9.81
C TYR A 228 -6.77 15.07 -11.00
N ASN A 229 -8.01 14.79 -11.33
CA ASN A 229 -8.73 15.46 -12.38
C ASN A 229 -9.06 16.91 -12.02
N VAL A 230 -9.51 17.70 -13.00
CA VAL A 230 -9.97 19.09 -12.77
C VAL A 230 -11.09 19.08 -11.72
N GLY A 231 -10.96 19.95 -10.71
CA GLY A 231 -11.89 19.99 -9.58
C GLY A 231 -11.46 19.15 -8.36
N HIS A 232 -10.39 18.36 -8.44
CA HIS A 232 -9.92 17.49 -7.35
C HIS A 232 -9.82 18.22 -6.01
N ARG A 233 -9.16 19.40 -5.96
CA ARG A 233 -9.00 20.16 -4.71
C ARG A 233 -10.34 20.59 -4.09
N ALA A 234 -11.30 20.99 -4.92
CA ALA A 234 -12.62 21.37 -4.44
C ALA A 234 -13.39 20.16 -3.90
N GLY A 235 -13.32 19.02 -4.59
CA GLY A 235 -13.92 17.76 -4.13
C GLY A 235 -13.34 17.28 -2.81
N ILE A 236 -12.02 17.27 -2.66
CA ILE A 236 -11.35 16.89 -1.40
C ILE A 236 -11.72 17.85 -0.27
N LYS A 237 -11.80 19.15 -0.55
CA LYS A 237 -12.23 20.13 0.46
C LYS A 237 -13.65 19.83 0.94
N ALA A 238 -14.60 19.58 0.03
CA ALA A 238 -15.97 19.24 0.37
C ALA A 238 -16.06 17.95 1.21
N VAL A 239 -15.30 16.91 0.87
CA VAL A 239 -15.22 15.68 1.67
C VAL A 239 -14.72 15.96 3.08
N ARG A 240 -13.66 16.77 3.24
CA ARG A 240 -13.11 17.12 4.55
C ARG A 240 -14.09 17.91 5.41
N GLU A 241 -14.78 18.88 4.82
CA GLU A 241 -15.82 19.66 5.50
C GLU A 241 -16.95 18.74 5.97
N HIS A 242 -17.44 17.87 5.08
CA HIS A 242 -18.47 16.88 5.42
C HIS A 242 -18.04 15.95 6.57
N VAL A 243 -16.82 15.42 6.49
CA VAL A 243 -16.27 14.52 7.53
C VAL A 243 -16.14 15.27 8.87
N ALA A 244 -15.64 16.50 8.86
CA ALA A 244 -15.51 17.29 10.09
C ALA A 244 -16.84 17.58 10.76
N GLU A 245 -17.91 17.77 9.99
CA GLU A 245 -19.26 18.06 10.50
C GLU A 245 -19.99 16.82 11.01
N ASN A 246 -19.83 15.68 10.32
CA ASN A 246 -20.66 14.50 10.56
C ASN A 246 -19.93 13.35 11.28
N TYR A 247 -18.60 13.36 11.26
CA TYR A 247 -17.75 12.30 11.83
C TYR A 247 -16.62 12.90 12.68
N PRO A 248 -16.93 13.45 13.87
CA PRO A 248 -15.92 14.02 14.75
C PRO A 248 -14.80 13.01 15.03
N ASN A 249 -13.54 13.44 14.97
CA ASN A 249 -12.35 12.62 15.20
C ASN A 249 -12.10 11.50 14.14
N LEU A 250 -12.77 11.53 12.99
CA LEU A 250 -12.41 10.72 11.84
C LEU A 250 -11.44 11.50 10.96
N HIS A 251 -10.28 10.91 10.69
CA HIS A 251 -9.21 11.54 9.91
C HIS A 251 -8.90 10.71 8.67
N LEU A 252 -8.97 11.34 7.50
CA LEU A 252 -8.66 10.71 6.23
C LEU A 252 -7.35 11.26 5.68
N ILE A 253 -6.37 10.39 5.46
CA ILE A 253 -5.05 10.73 4.88
C ILE A 253 -4.66 9.73 3.78
N GLY A 254 -3.64 10.06 3.02
CA GLY A 254 -3.07 9.17 2.01
C GLY A 254 -3.08 9.77 0.61
N THR A 255 -2.78 8.93 -0.36
CA THR A 255 -2.58 9.35 -1.76
C THR A 255 -3.79 10.01 -2.44
N PRO A 256 -5.05 9.79 -2.04
CA PRO A 256 -6.18 10.49 -2.65
C PRO A 256 -6.26 11.98 -2.33
N PHE A 257 -5.53 12.48 -1.33
CA PHE A 257 -5.72 13.83 -0.78
C PHE A 257 -4.69 14.84 -1.28
N ASP A 258 -3.52 14.91 -0.67
CA ASP A 258 -2.58 16.03 -0.86
C ASP A 258 -1.26 15.62 -1.52
N GLY A 259 -1.27 14.61 -2.35
CA GLY A 259 -0.12 14.14 -3.10
C GLY A 259 0.09 12.63 -3.03
N ILE A 260 0.69 12.10 -4.09
CA ILE A 260 0.89 10.65 -4.26
C ILE A 260 2.30 10.19 -3.85
N GLY A 261 3.19 11.13 -3.54
CA GLY A 261 4.57 10.82 -3.17
C GLY A 261 4.70 10.37 -1.71
N ILE A 262 5.71 9.54 -1.43
CA ILE A 262 6.06 9.16 -0.04
C ILE A 262 6.28 10.40 0.84
N PRO A 263 6.99 11.47 0.40
CA PRO A 263 7.13 12.69 1.19
C PRO A 263 5.80 13.35 1.53
N ASP A 264 4.82 13.32 0.60
CA ASP A 264 3.49 13.90 0.82
C ASP A 264 2.74 13.13 1.90
N GLY A 265 2.78 11.79 1.85
CA GLY A 265 2.19 10.95 2.89
C GLY A 265 2.82 11.17 4.27
N VAL A 266 4.15 11.30 4.34
CA VAL A 266 4.84 11.63 5.60
C VAL A 266 4.44 13.01 6.11
N LYS A 267 4.29 14.00 5.22
CA LYS A 267 3.85 15.35 5.58
C LYS A 267 2.44 15.32 6.16
N GLN A 268 1.49 14.68 5.48
CA GLN A 268 0.10 14.53 5.94
C GLN A 268 0.04 13.89 7.34
N ALA A 269 0.79 12.81 7.57
CA ALA A 269 0.84 12.13 8.86
C ALA A 269 1.39 13.05 9.97
N LYS A 270 2.46 13.80 9.69
CA LYS A 270 3.05 14.73 10.67
C LYS A 270 2.09 15.87 11.03
N GLU A 271 1.46 16.49 10.04
CA GLU A 271 0.49 17.57 10.24
C GLU A 271 -0.70 17.10 11.06
N LEU A 272 -1.24 15.91 10.76
CA LEU A 272 -2.33 15.32 11.54
C LEU A 272 -1.93 15.07 12.99
N VAL A 273 -0.77 14.45 13.24
CA VAL A 273 -0.30 14.19 14.62
C VAL A 273 -0.10 15.50 15.40
N GLN A 274 0.44 16.54 14.76
CA GLN A 274 0.60 17.85 15.41
C GLN A 274 -0.76 18.46 15.81
N THR A 275 -1.78 18.32 14.98
CA THR A 275 -3.16 18.75 15.34
C THR A 275 -3.67 17.98 16.53
N LEU A 276 -3.62 16.64 16.49
CA LEU A 276 -4.12 15.77 17.58
C LEU A 276 -3.41 15.98 18.93
N VAL A 277 -2.15 16.38 18.92
CA VAL A 277 -1.39 16.66 20.15
C VAL A 277 -1.71 18.04 20.71
N ASN A 278 -2.00 19.04 19.86
CA ASN A 278 -2.28 20.40 20.28
C ASN A 278 -3.73 20.60 20.77
N ASP A 279 -4.65 19.72 20.36
CA ASP A 279 -6.06 19.75 20.76
C ASP A 279 -6.30 19.12 22.16
N LYS A 280 -5.24 18.70 22.86
CA LYS A 280 -5.24 18.22 24.26
C LYS A 280 -4.86 19.35 25.20
#